data_2a332ad2af63b305818c96978e5e0de9
#
_entry.id   2a332ad2af63b305818c96978e5e0de9
#
_cell.length_a   1.000
_cell.length_b   1.000
_cell.length_c   1.000
_cell.angle_alpha   90.00
_cell.angle_beta   90.00
_cell.angle_gamma   90.00
#
_symmetry.space_group_name_H-M   'P 1'
#
loop_
_entity.id
_entity.type
_entity.pdbx_description
1 polymer ?
#
loop_
_entity_poly.entity_id
_entity_poly.type
_entity_poly.pdbx_seq_one_letter_code
_entity_poly.pdbx_strand_id
1 'polypeptide(L)'
;MDIIRRKTDYGLRALVSLAKAGRPMRAEELAQTEDAPVAFLHKALKDLGTVGIVAGQRGPSGGFALARPARKITVLEAVEAMQGPVTISRCLMGGGGCGRQRTCGLRRTWQKAQENMVSFLRDLTLEDLVRSLGARPRGGGRKRAASGARKG
;
A
#
# COMPACT_ATOMS: atom_id res chain seq x y z
N MET A 1 -11.02 -4.26 11.03
CA MET A 1 -11.19 -4.24 9.57
C MET A 1 -10.09 -3.33 9.03
N ASP A 2 -9.13 -3.91 8.34
CA ASP A 2 -7.96 -3.17 7.85
C ASP A 2 -8.30 -2.47 6.55
N ILE A 3 -8.03 -1.17 6.46
CA ILE A 3 -8.20 -0.36 5.24
C ILE A 3 -7.27 -0.89 4.15
N ILE A 4 -6.03 -1.21 4.52
CA ILE A 4 -5.05 -1.89 3.67
C ILE A 4 -4.88 -3.32 4.19
N ARG A 5 -5.24 -4.30 3.38
CA ARG A 5 -5.14 -5.72 3.76
C ARG A 5 -3.68 -6.17 3.77
N ARG A 6 -3.36 -7.16 4.62
CA ARG A 6 -2.00 -7.70 4.76
C ARG A 6 -1.37 -8.12 3.42
N LYS A 7 -2.14 -8.78 2.55
CA LYS A 7 -1.67 -9.13 1.19
C LYS A 7 -1.26 -7.90 0.39
N THR A 8 -2.04 -6.82 0.48
CA THR A 8 -1.79 -5.56 -0.23
C THR A 8 -0.54 -4.86 0.32
N ASP A 9 -0.34 -4.84 1.63
CA ASP A 9 0.87 -4.31 2.26
C ASP A 9 2.12 -5.03 1.76
N TYR A 10 2.13 -6.37 1.77
CA TYR A 10 3.23 -7.15 1.20
C TYR A 10 3.44 -6.90 -0.30
N GLY A 11 2.37 -6.75 -1.07
CA GLY A 11 2.44 -6.43 -2.49
C GLY A 11 3.05 -5.05 -2.76
N LEU A 12 2.69 -4.04 -1.99
CA LEU A 12 3.30 -2.70 -2.10
C LEU A 12 4.80 -2.72 -1.76
N ARG A 13 5.19 -3.44 -0.71
CA ARG A 13 6.62 -3.61 -0.37
C ARG A 13 7.37 -4.31 -1.50
N ALA A 14 6.80 -5.37 -2.07
CA ALA A 14 7.40 -6.07 -3.21
C ALA A 14 7.58 -5.15 -4.42
N LEU A 15 6.60 -4.28 -4.73
CA LEU A 15 6.73 -3.29 -5.80
C LEU A 15 7.88 -2.31 -5.53
N VAL A 16 8.05 -1.85 -4.30
CA VAL A 16 9.18 -0.99 -3.92
C VAL A 16 10.51 -1.72 -4.10
N SER A 17 10.60 -2.99 -3.69
CA SER A 17 11.80 -3.81 -3.88
C SER A 17 12.12 -4.03 -5.36
N LEU A 18 11.11 -4.31 -6.20
CA LEU A 18 11.28 -4.41 -7.65
C LEU A 18 11.78 -3.10 -8.27
N ALA A 19 11.21 -1.97 -7.84
CA ALA A 19 11.62 -0.65 -8.31
C ALA A 19 13.07 -0.32 -7.94
N LYS A 20 13.48 -0.68 -6.72
CA LYS A 20 14.87 -0.48 -6.24
C LYS A 20 15.87 -1.39 -6.94
N ALA A 21 15.50 -2.65 -7.16
CA ALA A 21 16.36 -3.64 -7.77
C ALA A 21 16.64 -3.33 -9.25
N GLY A 22 15.67 -2.77 -9.98
CA GLY A 22 15.78 -2.49 -11.41
C GLY A 22 16.00 -3.75 -12.27
N ARG A 23 15.71 -4.94 -11.72
CA ARG A 23 15.86 -6.25 -12.36
C ARG A 23 14.70 -7.16 -11.95
N PRO A 24 14.46 -8.26 -12.69
CA PRO A 24 13.51 -9.27 -12.24
C PRO A 24 13.93 -9.88 -10.90
N MET A 25 12.93 -10.16 -10.04
CA MET A 25 13.10 -10.88 -8.79
C MET A 25 12.09 -12.01 -8.69
N ARG A 26 12.51 -13.15 -8.15
CA ARG A 26 11.61 -14.28 -7.90
C ARG A 26 10.73 -14.00 -6.70
N ALA A 27 9.56 -14.62 -6.63
CA ALA A 27 8.65 -14.45 -5.50
C ALA A 27 9.29 -14.89 -4.17
N GLU A 28 10.12 -15.93 -4.21
CA GLU A 28 10.88 -16.42 -3.04
C GLU A 28 11.93 -15.39 -2.57
N GLU A 29 12.61 -14.73 -3.50
CA GLU A 29 13.57 -13.66 -3.20
C GLU A 29 12.86 -12.45 -2.57
N LEU A 30 11.74 -12.05 -3.14
CA LEU A 30 10.89 -11.00 -2.57
C LEU A 30 10.36 -11.36 -1.18
N ALA A 31 9.97 -12.63 -0.98
CA ALA A 31 9.48 -13.14 0.29
C ALA A 31 10.54 -13.02 1.39
N GLN A 32 11.78 -13.36 1.08
CA GLN A 32 12.90 -13.21 2.00
C GLN A 32 13.23 -11.74 2.27
N THR A 33 13.24 -10.91 1.23
CA THR A 33 13.57 -9.48 1.36
C THR A 33 12.55 -8.74 2.23
N GLU A 34 11.26 -9.08 2.10
CA GLU A 34 10.17 -8.37 2.78
C GLU A 34 9.67 -9.08 4.04
N ASP A 35 10.29 -10.18 4.43
CA ASP A 35 9.84 -11.04 5.54
C ASP A 35 8.33 -11.34 5.41
N ALA A 36 7.93 -11.83 4.24
CA ALA A 36 6.54 -12.06 3.87
C ALA A 36 6.30 -13.51 3.46
N PRO A 37 5.11 -14.09 3.75
CA PRO A 37 4.78 -15.41 3.25
C PRO A 37 4.74 -15.42 1.72
N VAL A 38 5.47 -16.34 1.08
CA VAL A 38 5.57 -16.43 -0.39
C VAL A 38 4.21 -16.57 -1.07
N ALA A 39 3.25 -17.28 -0.45
CA ALA A 39 1.91 -17.46 -0.98
C ALA A 39 1.14 -16.12 -1.13
N PHE A 40 1.33 -15.18 -0.20
CA PHE A 40 0.73 -13.85 -0.32
C PHE A 40 1.36 -13.05 -1.47
N LEU A 41 2.68 -13.17 -1.64
CA LEU A 41 3.37 -12.48 -2.73
C LEU A 41 2.98 -13.03 -4.10
N HIS A 42 2.91 -14.34 -4.28
CA HIS A 42 2.40 -14.92 -5.53
C HIS A 42 1.01 -14.39 -5.89
N LYS A 43 0.10 -14.33 -4.91
CA LYS A 43 -1.25 -13.81 -5.13
C LYS A 43 -1.24 -12.32 -5.46
N ALA A 44 -0.47 -11.52 -4.73
CA ALA A 44 -0.35 -10.08 -4.98
C ALA A 44 0.28 -9.80 -6.37
N LEU A 45 1.36 -10.49 -6.71
CA LEU A 45 2.03 -10.34 -8.01
C LEU A 45 1.13 -10.78 -9.17
N LYS A 46 0.32 -11.82 -8.98
CA LYS A 46 -0.69 -12.23 -9.97
C LYS A 46 -1.72 -11.13 -10.18
N ASP A 47 -2.29 -10.58 -9.10
CA ASP A 47 -3.29 -9.51 -9.19
C ASP A 47 -2.70 -8.26 -9.88
N LEU A 48 -1.47 -7.87 -9.53
CA LEU A 48 -0.74 -6.76 -10.17
C LEU A 48 -0.40 -7.03 -11.64
N GLY A 49 -0.16 -8.29 -12.00
CA GLY A 49 0.07 -8.70 -13.38
C GLY A 49 -1.17 -8.54 -14.27
N THR A 50 -2.38 -8.76 -13.73
CA THR A 50 -3.63 -8.62 -14.50
C THR A 50 -3.89 -7.20 -14.97
N VAL A 51 -3.37 -6.20 -14.26
CA VAL A 51 -3.50 -4.77 -14.60
C VAL A 51 -2.23 -4.19 -15.24
N GLY A 52 -1.23 -5.03 -15.54
CA GLY A 52 -0.01 -4.60 -16.21
C GLY A 52 0.91 -3.73 -15.36
N ILE A 53 0.90 -3.87 -14.04
CA ILE A 53 1.86 -3.22 -13.15
C ILE A 53 3.15 -4.02 -13.07
N VAL A 54 3.05 -5.35 -13.02
CA VAL A 54 4.20 -6.26 -13.10
C VAL A 54 4.07 -7.20 -14.28
N ALA A 55 5.20 -7.71 -14.76
CA ALA A 55 5.29 -8.74 -15.78
C ALA A 55 6.17 -9.89 -15.31
N GLY A 56 5.75 -11.11 -15.58
CA GLY A 56 6.55 -12.31 -15.36
C GLY A 56 7.53 -12.52 -16.49
N GLN A 57 8.76 -12.85 -16.17
CA GLN A 57 9.80 -13.25 -17.11
C GLN A 57 10.19 -14.71 -16.87
N ARG A 58 10.29 -15.49 -17.94
CA ARG A 58 10.72 -16.90 -17.88
C ARG A 58 12.25 -17.01 -17.97
N GLY A 59 12.78 -18.14 -17.51
CA GLY A 59 14.19 -18.50 -17.66
C GLY A 59 14.98 -18.47 -16.35
N PRO A 60 16.31 -18.77 -16.42
CA PRO A 60 17.18 -18.85 -15.23
C PRO A 60 17.29 -17.54 -14.44
N SER A 61 17.29 -16.40 -15.13
CA SER A 61 17.24 -15.05 -14.55
C SER A 61 15.82 -14.47 -14.55
N GLY A 62 14.78 -15.31 -14.67
CA GLY A 62 13.39 -14.92 -14.67
C GLY A 62 12.88 -14.52 -13.28
N GLY A 63 11.63 -14.12 -13.26
CA GLY A 63 10.94 -13.63 -12.04
C GLY A 63 9.91 -12.59 -12.43
N PHE A 64 9.61 -11.70 -11.52
CA PHE A 64 8.70 -10.58 -11.73
C PHE A 64 9.50 -9.27 -11.85
N ALA A 65 9.08 -8.41 -12.76
CA ALA A 65 9.64 -7.07 -12.93
C ALA A 65 8.51 -6.05 -13.08
N LEU A 66 8.80 -4.77 -12.88
CA LEU A 66 7.83 -3.72 -13.22
C LEU A 66 7.60 -3.72 -14.74
N ALA A 67 6.32 -3.71 -15.14
CA ALA A 67 5.93 -3.63 -16.57
C ALA A 67 5.92 -2.18 -17.08
N ARG A 68 5.92 -1.21 -16.18
CA ARG A 68 5.89 0.24 -16.45
C ARG A 68 6.87 0.98 -15.54
N PRO A 69 7.35 2.16 -15.93
CA PRO A 69 8.17 3.00 -15.06
C PRO A 69 7.47 3.31 -13.73
N ALA A 70 8.20 3.26 -12.61
CA ALA A 70 7.65 3.49 -11.26
C ALA A 70 6.89 4.83 -11.13
N ARG A 71 7.31 5.88 -11.83
CA ARG A 71 6.62 7.18 -11.88
C ARG A 71 5.24 7.14 -12.54
N LYS A 72 4.92 6.07 -13.30
CA LYS A 72 3.63 5.86 -13.98
C LYS A 72 2.74 4.85 -13.25
N ILE A 73 3.11 4.41 -12.07
CA ILE A 73 2.34 3.48 -11.24
C ILE A 73 1.92 4.26 -10.00
N THR A 74 0.61 4.46 -9.81
CA THR A 74 0.09 5.10 -8.60
C THR A 74 -0.11 4.07 -7.49
N VAL A 75 -0.01 4.52 -6.24
CA VAL A 75 -0.26 3.64 -5.09
C VAL A 75 -1.72 3.20 -5.07
N LEU A 76 -2.66 4.09 -5.43
CA LEU A 76 -4.08 3.74 -5.52
C LEU A 76 -4.31 2.59 -6.50
N GLU A 77 -3.77 2.67 -7.72
CA GLU A 77 -3.92 1.63 -8.74
C GLU A 77 -3.41 0.27 -8.25
N ALA A 78 -2.25 0.26 -7.60
CA ALA A 78 -1.69 -0.96 -7.04
C ALA A 78 -2.56 -1.54 -5.90
N VAL A 79 -3.07 -0.70 -5.01
CA VAL A 79 -3.96 -1.12 -3.93
C VAL A 79 -5.25 -1.70 -4.49
N GLU A 80 -5.90 -1.00 -5.42
CA GLU A 80 -7.18 -1.43 -5.99
C GLU A 80 -7.04 -2.71 -6.83
N ALA A 81 -5.92 -2.92 -7.50
CA ALA A 81 -5.64 -4.17 -8.20
C ALA A 81 -5.60 -5.38 -7.27
N MET A 82 -5.07 -5.22 -6.05
CA MET A 82 -4.91 -6.33 -5.10
C MET A 82 -6.10 -6.57 -4.18
N GLN A 83 -6.88 -5.55 -3.87
CA GLN A 83 -7.96 -5.68 -2.88
C GLN A 83 -9.30 -5.07 -3.30
N GLY A 84 -9.39 -4.45 -4.46
CA GLY A 84 -10.56 -3.69 -4.90
C GLY A 84 -10.60 -2.28 -4.30
N PRO A 85 -11.72 -1.56 -4.49
CA PRO A 85 -11.86 -0.17 -4.08
C PRO A 85 -11.53 0.06 -2.61
N VAL A 86 -10.77 1.12 -2.34
CA VAL A 86 -10.45 1.52 -0.96
C VAL A 86 -11.67 2.13 -0.31
N THR A 87 -12.07 1.61 0.85
CA THR A 87 -13.24 2.08 1.58
C THR A 87 -12.96 2.12 3.08
N ILE A 88 -13.12 3.28 3.70
CA ILE A 88 -12.84 3.48 5.12
C ILE A 88 -14.02 3.11 6.03
N SER A 89 -15.20 2.99 5.49
CA SER A 89 -16.41 2.66 6.24
C SER A 89 -17.40 1.84 5.43
N ARG A 90 -18.03 0.87 6.09
CA ARG A 90 -19.07 0.02 5.47
C ARG A 90 -20.21 0.82 4.86
N CYS A 91 -20.58 1.96 5.45
CA CYS A 91 -21.66 2.80 4.95
C CYS A 91 -21.36 3.46 3.58
N LEU A 92 -20.10 3.44 3.14
CA LEU A 92 -19.66 3.93 1.84
C LEU A 92 -19.57 2.83 0.76
N MET A 93 -19.66 1.56 1.16
CA MET A 93 -19.50 0.40 0.26
C MET A 93 -20.69 0.13 -0.69
N GLY A 94 -21.72 0.98 -0.69
CA GLY A 94 -22.81 0.84 -1.67
C GLY A 94 -23.67 -0.40 -1.48
N GLY A 95 -24.07 -0.73 -0.26
CA GLY A 95 -24.84 -1.94 0.04
C GLY A 95 -26.06 -1.72 0.95
N GLY A 96 -26.60 -0.53 1.00
CA GLY A 96 -27.96 -0.28 1.53
C GLY A 96 -28.24 -0.62 2.99
N GLY A 97 -27.24 -0.93 3.81
CA GLY A 97 -27.45 -1.49 5.15
C GLY A 97 -27.81 -0.51 6.26
N CYS A 98 -27.93 0.79 6.00
CA CYS A 98 -28.22 1.78 7.05
C CYS A 98 -29.41 2.67 6.65
N GLY A 99 -30.52 2.56 7.38
CA GLY A 99 -31.73 3.40 7.16
C GLY A 99 -31.52 4.91 7.35
N ARG A 100 -30.36 5.34 7.89
CA ARG A 100 -30.02 6.75 8.14
C ARG A 100 -29.11 7.35 7.08
N GLN A 101 -28.86 6.70 5.95
CA GLN A 101 -27.89 7.14 4.92
C GLN A 101 -28.11 8.58 4.45
N ARG A 102 -29.38 9.00 4.30
CA ARG A 102 -29.74 10.32 3.76
C ARG A 102 -29.55 11.48 4.75
N THR A 103 -29.58 11.21 6.05
CA THR A 103 -29.59 12.22 7.13
C THR A 103 -28.38 12.12 8.07
N CYS A 104 -27.49 11.17 7.85
CA CYS A 104 -26.39 10.90 8.74
C CYS A 104 -25.21 11.86 8.51
N GLY A 105 -24.92 12.73 9.47
CA GLY A 105 -23.77 13.65 9.43
C GLY A 105 -22.42 12.91 9.39
N LEU A 106 -22.32 11.74 10.05
CA LEU A 106 -21.11 10.92 10.02
C LEU A 106 -20.79 10.39 8.62
N ARG A 107 -21.81 10.08 7.81
CA ARG A 107 -21.60 9.64 6.44
C ARG A 107 -20.86 10.70 5.60
N ARG A 108 -21.26 11.96 5.74
CA ARG A 108 -20.59 13.09 5.04
C ARG A 108 -19.14 13.23 5.48
N THR A 109 -18.88 13.10 6.76
CA THR A 109 -17.51 13.12 7.32
C THR A 109 -16.65 12.00 6.75
N TRP A 110 -17.17 10.78 6.73
CA TRP A 110 -16.45 9.64 6.16
C TRP A 110 -16.26 9.75 4.65
N GLN A 111 -17.24 10.27 3.92
CA GLN A 111 -17.08 10.55 2.49
C GLN A 111 -15.91 11.50 2.24
N LYS A 112 -15.85 12.61 2.97
CA LYS A 112 -14.76 13.59 2.83
C LYS A 112 -13.39 13.00 3.19
N ALA A 113 -13.31 12.23 4.26
CA ALA A 113 -12.09 11.54 4.67
C ALA A 113 -11.64 10.53 3.58
N GLN A 114 -12.58 9.78 3.00
CA GLN A 114 -12.29 8.85 1.91
C GLN A 114 -11.82 9.55 0.65
N GLU A 115 -12.48 10.62 0.23
CA GLU A 115 -12.08 11.42 -0.92
C GLU A 115 -10.65 11.93 -0.78
N ASN A 116 -10.30 12.46 0.40
CA ASN A 116 -8.94 12.94 0.68
C ASN A 116 -7.92 11.80 0.62
N MET A 117 -8.23 10.64 1.20
CA MET A 117 -7.34 9.48 1.18
C MET A 117 -7.17 8.93 -0.23
N VAL A 118 -8.25 8.76 -0.98
CA VAL A 118 -8.20 8.26 -2.37
C VAL A 118 -7.44 9.23 -3.26
N SER A 119 -7.66 10.55 -3.12
CA SER A 119 -6.90 11.57 -3.85
C SER A 119 -5.41 11.48 -3.54
N PHE A 120 -5.05 11.43 -2.26
CA PHE A 120 -3.65 11.27 -1.84
C PHE A 120 -2.98 10.04 -2.45
N LEU A 121 -3.64 8.87 -2.39
CA LEU A 121 -3.10 7.62 -2.94
C LEU A 121 -3.03 7.64 -4.48
N ARG A 122 -3.91 8.40 -5.15
CA ARG A 122 -3.89 8.59 -6.60
C ARG A 122 -2.72 9.44 -7.06
N ASP A 123 -2.40 10.47 -6.29
CA ASP A 123 -1.32 11.40 -6.62
C ASP A 123 0.07 10.85 -6.23
N LEU A 124 0.12 9.87 -5.32
CA LEU A 124 1.34 9.23 -4.86
C LEU A 124 1.77 8.12 -5.82
N THR A 125 2.98 8.24 -6.37
CA THR A 125 3.55 7.23 -7.27
C THR A 125 4.44 6.23 -6.53
N LEU A 126 4.71 5.08 -7.17
CA LEU A 126 5.68 4.12 -6.66
C LEU A 126 7.09 4.73 -6.56
N GLU A 127 7.45 5.64 -7.48
CA GLU A 127 8.72 6.37 -7.41
C GLU A 127 8.81 7.24 -6.15
N ASP A 128 7.72 7.91 -5.76
CA ASP A 128 7.66 8.71 -4.53
C ASP A 128 7.86 7.85 -3.28
N LEU A 129 7.27 6.65 -3.25
CA LEU A 129 7.50 5.69 -2.17
C LEU A 129 8.97 5.27 -2.09
N VAL A 130 9.61 4.97 -3.21
CA VAL A 130 11.04 4.60 -3.26
C VAL A 130 11.89 5.74 -2.72
N ARG A 131 11.61 6.98 -3.12
CA ARG A 131 12.32 8.16 -2.63
C ARG A 131 12.13 8.37 -1.12
N SER A 132 10.92 8.23 -0.61
CA SER A 132 10.62 8.42 0.82
C SER A 132 11.32 7.39 1.71
N LEU A 133 11.46 6.15 1.23
CA LEU A 133 12.17 5.08 1.94
C LEU A 133 13.70 5.18 1.83
N GLY A 134 14.22 5.92 0.84
CA GLY A 134 15.64 6.26 0.73
C GLY A 134 16.06 7.46 1.59
N ALA A 135 15.12 8.32 1.94
CA ALA A 135 15.33 9.39 2.90
C ALA A 135 15.27 8.81 4.32
N ARG A 136 16.40 8.72 5.03
CA ARG A 136 16.41 8.42 6.47
C ARG A 136 15.40 9.34 7.16
N PRO A 137 14.48 8.83 8.00
CA PRO A 137 13.64 9.71 8.80
C PRO A 137 14.55 10.59 9.64
N ARG A 138 14.49 11.90 9.43
CA ARG A 138 15.11 12.88 10.35
C ARG A 138 14.49 12.59 11.71
N GLY A 139 15.30 12.14 12.65
CA GLY A 139 14.90 11.67 13.96
C GLY A 139 13.97 12.67 14.64
N GLY A 140 12.71 12.29 14.78
CA GLY A 140 11.81 12.90 15.72
C GLY A 140 12.32 12.57 17.12
N GLY A 141 13.09 13.49 17.69
CA GLY A 141 13.59 13.37 19.06
C GLY A 141 12.41 13.18 20.00
N ARG A 142 12.27 11.97 20.55
CA ARG A 142 11.45 11.75 21.74
C ARG A 142 12.05 12.60 22.85
N LYS A 143 11.47 13.77 23.10
CA LYS A 143 11.67 14.47 24.38
C LYS A 143 11.17 13.53 25.49
N ARG A 144 12.10 12.90 26.20
CA ARG A 144 11.83 12.26 27.48
C ARG A 144 11.30 13.35 28.40
N ALA A 145 10.04 13.24 28.78
CA ALA A 145 9.50 14.01 29.89
C ALA A 145 10.26 13.57 31.15
N ALA A 146 11.05 14.48 31.68
CA ALA A 146 11.68 14.30 32.97
C ALA A 146 10.59 14.30 34.03
N SER A 147 10.39 13.16 34.68
CA SER A 147 9.61 12.99 35.90
C SER A 147 10.33 13.73 37.03
N GLY A 148 9.85 14.92 37.36
CA GLY A 148 10.27 15.64 38.53
C GLY A 148 9.71 15.00 39.80
N ALA A 149 10.57 14.31 40.54
CA ALA A 149 10.30 13.92 41.90
C ALA A 149 10.17 15.20 42.77
N ARG A 150 9.05 15.43 43.39
CA ARG A 150 8.93 16.34 44.55
C ARG A 150 8.81 15.49 45.79
N LYS A 151 9.87 15.52 46.59
CA LYS A 151 9.81 15.25 48.02
C LYS A 151 9.20 16.50 48.72
N GLY A 152 8.34 16.28 49.66
CA GLY A 152 7.79 17.22 50.60
C GLY A 152 6.72 16.55 51.44
#